data_fc8f64c8361e2d54117fd6f06759e1c7
#
_entry.id   fc8f64c8361e2d54117fd6f06759e1c7
#
_cell.length_a   1.000
_cell.length_b   1.000
_cell.length_c   1.000
_cell.angle_alpha   90.00
_cell.angle_beta   90.00
_cell.angle_gamma   90.00
#
_symmetry.space_group_name_H-M   'P 1'
#
loop_
_entity.id
_entity.type
_entity.pdbx_description
1 polymer ?
#
loop_
_entity_poly.entity_id
_entity_poly.type
_entity_poly.pdbx_seq_one_letter_code
_entity_poly.pdbx_strand_id
1 'polypeptide(L)'
;QQLRDVGVKNIITFDAHDPRVMNAVPTMSFDNVMPTYQVLKCLLHHVPDVSFHKDNFMIVSPDEGAMNRNMYYSSVLGCNLGMFYKRRDYSRIVNGRNPIVAHEYLGESVEGKDVFIADDIIASGESMLDIAYELKMRGARNIFTCCTFPLFTAGLEKFDKAYNDGIIKAVLGTNLTYRKPELLEREWYYDVDVSKYTAYFIAAINHDKSVSSIIDPMTKIRTLLDKHGIPMGGEQ
;
A
#
# COMPACT_ATOMS: atom_id res chain seq x y z
N GLN A 1 23.06 5.15 -11.77
CA GLN A 1 24.46 5.48 -12.18
C GLN A 1 24.50 6.85 -12.86
N GLN A 2 23.67 7.12 -13.88
CA GLN A 2 23.59 8.41 -14.59
C GLN A 2 23.40 9.60 -13.64
N LEU A 3 22.50 9.49 -12.65
CA LEU A 3 22.28 10.56 -11.64
C LEU A 3 23.55 10.85 -10.85
N ARG A 4 24.29 9.82 -10.44
CA ARG A 4 25.57 9.99 -9.76
C ARG A 4 26.59 10.70 -10.67
N ASP A 5 26.65 10.32 -11.93
CA ASP A 5 27.64 10.84 -12.88
C ASP A 5 27.39 12.33 -13.21
N VAL A 6 26.17 12.83 -13.02
CA VAL A 6 25.82 14.27 -13.08
C VAL A 6 25.89 14.97 -11.71
N GLY A 7 26.40 14.31 -10.68
CA GLY A 7 26.71 14.93 -9.38
C GLY A 7 25.61 14.82 -8.32
N VAL A 8 24.54 14.04 -8.53
CA VAL A 8 23.52 13.77 -7.49
C VAL A 8 24.16 12.94 -6.39
N LYS A 9 24.02 13.39 -5.14
CA LYS A 9 24.60 12.72 -3.96
C LYS A 9 23.56 11.94 -3.16
N ASN A 10 22.32 12.39 -3.16
CA ASN A 10 21.24 11.82 -2.35
C ASN A 10 20.02 11.58 -3.21
N ILE A 11 19.34 10.47 -3.00
CA ILE A 11 18.04 10.15 -3.61
C ILE A 11 17.06 9.88 -2.48
N ILE A 12 15.92 10.55 -2.50
CA ILE A 12 14.77 10.22 -1.67
C ILE A 12 13.65 9.81 -2.61
N THR A 13 13.09 8.63 -2.39
CA THR A 13 11.97 8.11 -3.17
C THR A 13 10.86 7.64 -2.26
N PHE A 14 9.64 7.65 -2.76
CA PHE A 14 8.53 7.02 -2.08
C PHE A 14 8.35 5.61 -2.62
N ASP A 15 8.22 4.64 -1.72
CA ASP A 15 7.78 3.27 -1.92
C ASP A 15 8.39 2.62 -3.17
N ALA A 16 9.71 2.49 -3.19
CA ALA A 16 10.42 1.86 -4.29
C ALA A 16 9.91 0.43 -4.54
N HIS A 17 9.54 0.11 -5.77
CA HIS A 17 9.04 -1.21 -6.17
C HIS A 17 9.96 -2.34 -5.72
N ASP A 18 11.26 -2.17 -5.88
CA ASP A 18 12.27 -3.04 -5.30
C ASP A 18 13.28 -2.19 -4.49
N PRO A 19 13.21 -2.21 -3.16
CA PRO A 19 14.11 -1.42 -2.31
C PRO A 19 15.59 -1.80 -2.49
N ARG A 20 15.91 -2.97 -3.07
CA ARG A 20 17.28 -3.39 -3.37
C ARG A 20 17.93 -2.55 -4.46
N VAL A 21 17.18 -1.68 -5.15
CA VAL A 21 17.74 -0.69 -6.10
C VAL A 21 18.82 0.17 -5.44
N MET A 22 18.77 0.39 -4.12
CA MET A 22 19.82 1.07 -3.36
C MET A 22 21.21 0.42 -3.53
N ASN A 23 21.26 -0.89 -3.73
CA ASN A 23 22.52 -1.62 -3.93
C ASN A 23 23.21 -1.28 -5.27
N ALA A 24 22.46 -0.74 -6.23
CA ALA A 24 23.02 -0.29 -7.51
C ALA A 24 23.74 1.07 -7.42
N VAL A 25 23.60 1.77 -6.31
CA VAL A 25 24.16 3.10 -6.08
C VAL A 25 24.89 3.21 -4.73
N PRO A 26 25.91 2.36 -4.47
CA PRO A 26 26.51 2.20 -3.14
C PRO A 26 27.28 3.45 -2.66
N THR A 27 27.53 4.41 -3.54
CA THR A 27 28.22 5.68 -3.20
C THR A 27 27.27 6.86 -3.06
N MET A 28 25.96 6.62 -3.08
CA MET A 28 24.90 7.64 -2.93
C MET A 28 24.08 7.31 -1.69
N SER A 29 23.56 8.32 -1.01
CA SER A 29 22.48 8.11 -0.04
C SER A 29 21.19 7.78 -0.80
N PHE A 30 20.47 6.77 -0.33
CA PHE A 30 19.19 6.36 -0.89
C PHE A 30 18.20 6.09 0.24
N ASP A 31 17.22 6.98 0.35
CA ASP A 31 16.16 6.88 1.35
C ASP A 31 14.84 6.47 0.67
N ASN A 32 14.32 5.30 1.06
CA ASN A 32 13.00 4.82 0.62
C ASN A 32 11.96 5.16 1.71
N VAL A 33 11.01 6.00 1.37
CA VAL A 33 10.05 6.57 2.30
C VAL A 33 8.66 5.96 2.08
N MET A 34 7.98 5.63 3.18
CA MET A 34 6.64 5.03 3.13
C MET A 34 5.57 6.05 3.57
N PRO A 35 4.45 6.19 2.85
CA PRO A 35 3.36 7.10 3.22
C PRO A 35 2.39 6.50 4.27
N THR A 36 2.84 5.53 5.08
CA THR A 36 1.99 4.75 5.98
C THR A 36 1.16 5.61 6.94
N TYR A 37 1.77 6.64 7.55
CA TYR A 37 1.03 7.55 8.43
C TYR A 37 -0.10 8.27 7.69
N GLN A 38 0.18 8.76 6.48
CA GLN A 38 -0.80 9.49 5.68
C GLN A 38 -1.95 8.58 5.23
N VAL A 39 -1.63 7.34 4.86
CA VAL A 39 -2.61 6.31 4.51
C VAL A 39 -3.51 5.98 5.69
N LEU A 40 -2.94 5.68 6.86
CA LEU A 40 -3.73 5.38 8.06
C LEU A 40 -4.60 6.57 8.50
N LYS A 41 -4.04 7.78 8.43
CA LYS A 41 -4.80 9.01 8.71
C LYS A 41 -5.98 9.18 7.75
N CYS A 42 -5.78 8.94 6.46
CA CYS A 42 -6.83 9.00 5.45
C CYS A 42 -7.90 7.93 5.70
N LEU A 43 -7.50 6.69 5.96
CA LEU A 43 -8.42 5.60 6.27
C LEU A 43 -9.31 5.93 7.47
N LEU A 44 -8.70 6.33 8.59
CA LEU A 44 -9.44 6.69 9.81
C LEU A 44 -10.34 7.91 9.64
N HIS A 45 -10.00 8.83 8.74
CA HIS A 45 -10.85 9.98 8.44
C HIS A 45 -12.13 9.57 7.69
N HIS A 46 -12.01 8.67 6.71
CA HIS A 46 -13.13 8.24 5.87
C HIS A 46 -13.92 7.06 6.45
N VAL A 47 -13.27 6.25 7.31
CA VAL A 47 -13.86 5.07 7.94
C VAL A 47 -13.57 5.12 9.45
N PRO A 48 -14.21 6.06 10.18
CA PRO A 48 -13.89 6.30 11.60
C PRO A 48 -14.21 5.09 12.50
N ASP A 49 -15.15 4.24 12.08
CA ASP A 49 -15.58 3.06 12.84
C ASP A 49 -14.78 1.79 12.49
N VAL A 50 -13.70 1.92 11.69
CA VAL A 50 -12.85 0.77 11.38
C VAL A 50 -12.21 0.23 12.65
N SER A 51 -12.37 -1.08 12.89
CA SER A 51 -11.76 -1.77 14.02
C SER A 51 -10.54 -2.54 13.55
N PHE A 52 -9.35 -2.17 14.02
CA PHE A 52 -8.10 -2.89 13.71
C PHE A 52 -7.87 -4.10 14.65
N HIS A 53 -8.86 -4.49 15.46
CA HIS A 53 -8.72 -5.70 16.26
C HIS A 53 -8.54 -6.92 15.35
N LYS A 54 -7.63 -7.82 15.72
CA LYS A 54 -7.26 -9.02 14.93
C LYS A 54 -8.43 -9.93 14.53
N ASP A 55 -9.52 -9.91 15.31
CA ASP A 55 -10.73 -10.70 15.01
C ASP A 55 -11.59 -10.04 13.91
N ASN A 56 -11.44 -8.74 13.69
CA ASN A 56 -12.28 -7.93 12.80
C ASN A 56 -11.54 -7.38 11.57
N PHE A 57 -10.21 -7.39 11.63
CA PHE A 57 -9.37 -6.75 10.61
C PHE A 57 -8.17 -7.63 10.26
N MET A 58 -7.81 -7.64 9.00
CA MET A 58 -6.67 -8.41 8.51
C MET A 58 -5.94 -7.66 7.41
N ILE A 59 -4.62 -7.71 7.44
CA ILE A 59 -3.79 -7.27 6.31
C ILE A 59 -3.59 -8.45 5.36
N VAL A 60 -3.69 -8.19 4.06
CA VAL A 60 -3.40 -9.22 3.06
C VAL A 60 -2.42 -8.68 2.02
N SER A 61 -1.29 -9.36 1.87
CA SER A 61 -0.34 -9.04 0.81
C SER A 61 -0.83 -9.59 -0.54
N PRO A 62 -0.87 -8.77 -1.60
CA PRO A 62 -1.33 -9.23 -2.91
C PRO A 62 -0.37 -10.22 -3.58
N ASP A 63 0.92 -10.18 -3.23
CA ASP A 63 1.94 -11.13 -3.68
C ASP A 63 3.18 -11.05 -2.77
N GLU A 64 4.21 -11.83 -3.13
CA GLU A 64 5.48 -11.87 -2.37
C GLU A 64 6.22 -10.52 -2.44
N GLY A 65 6.11 -9.78 -3.55
CA GLY A 65 6.77 -8.48 -3.74
C GLY A 65 6.28 -7.40 -2.77
N ALA A 66 4.99 -7.41 -2.47
CA ALA A 66 4.36 -6.46 -1.55
C ALA A 66 4.44 -6.90 -0.05
N MET A 67 5.03 -8.07 0.25
CA MET A 67 5.00 -8.66 1.60
C MET A 67 5.60 -7.72 2.66
N ASN A 68 6.76 -7.14 2.42
CA ASN A 68 7.41 -6.26 3.41
C ASN A 68 6.56 -5.04 3.78
N ARG A 69 5.88 -4.47 2.79
CA ARG A 69 4.94 -3.34 2.99
C ARG A 69 3.78 -3.77 3.88
N ASN A 70 3.16 -4.89 3.57
CA ASN A 70 2.03 -5.41 4.32
C ASN A 70 2.41 -5.92 5.72
N MET A 71 3.61 -6.49 5.90
CA MET A 71 4.17 -6.81 7.21
C MET A 71 4.31 -5.56 8.09
N TYR A 72 4.73 -4.44 7.51
CA TYR A 72 4.84 -3.20 8.27
C TYR A 72 3.47 -2.72 8.78
N TYR A 73 2.43 -2.71 7.92
CA TYR A 73 1.06 -2.39 8.36
C TYR A 73 0.56 -3.35 9.44
N SER A 74 0.74 -4.66 9.23
CA SER A 74 0.35 -5.69 10.20
C SER A 74 1.03 -5.48 11.56
N SER A 75 2.34 -5.22 11.57
CA SER A 75 3.11 -4.98 12.79
C SER A 75 2.66 -3.71 13.53
N VAL A 76 2.42 -2.63 12.79
CA VAL A 76 1.99 -1.34 13.37
C VAL A 76 0.60 -1.44 13.98
N LEU A 77 -0.33 -2.14 13.29
CA LEU A 77 -1.73 -2.25 13.70
C LEU A 77 -1.99 -3.43 14.64
N GLY A 78 -1.04 -4.35 14.81
CA GLY A 78 -1.19 -5.56 15.63
C GLY A 78 -2.21 -6.56 15.08
N CYS A 79 -2.51 -6.53 13.78
CA CYS A 79 -3.46 -7.44 13.15
C CYS A 79 -2.77 -8.53 12.35
N ASN A 80 -3.51 -9.61 12.07
CA ASN A 80 -2.99 -10.76 11.34
C ASN A 80 -2.66 -10.42 9.90
N LEU A 81 -1.71 -11.17 9.33
CA LEU A 81 -1.24 -11.04 7.96
C LEU A 81 -1.52 -12.32 7.17
N GLY A 82 -2.15 -12.18 6.03
CA GLY A 82 -2.25 -13.19 5.00
C GLY A 82 -1.54 -12.77 3.72
N MET A 83 -1.36 -13.67 2.80
CA MET A 83 -0.78 -13.36 1.49
C MET A 83 -1.35 -14.23 0.40
N PHE A 84 -1.33 -13.69 -0.83
CA PHE A 84 -1.48 -14.48 -2.03
C PHE A 84 -0.11 -14.79 -2.63
N TYR A 85 0.04 -16.00 -3.14
CA TYR A 85 1.19 -16.33 -3.95
C TYR A 85 0.74 -16.87 -5.31
N LYS A 86 1.53 -16.57 -6.34
CA LYS A 86 1.26 -16.95 -7.72
C LYS A 86 1.87 -18.31 -8.00
N ARG A 87 1.05 -19.38 -7.94
CA ARG A 87 1.49 -20.70 -8.40
C ARG A 87 1.64 -20.70 -9.92
N ARG A 88 2.85 -20.96 -10.40
CA ARG A 88 3.16 -21.02 -11.82
C ARG A 88 3.26 -22.45 -12.30
N ASP A 89 2.80 -22.70 -13.52
CA ASP A 89 3.03 -23.99 -14.19
C ASP A 89 4.41 -23.95 -14.86
N TYR A 90 5.37 -24.58 -14.19
CA TYR A 90 6.73 -24.70 -14.69
C TYR A 90 6.88 -25.73 -15.80
N SER A 91 5.85 -26.52 -16.11
CA SER A 91 5.85 -27.49 -17.21
C SER A 91 5.64 -26.83 -18.58
N ARG A 92 5.19 -25.57 -18.60
CA ARG A 92 4.85 -24.83 -19.83
C ARG A 92 5.50 -23.45 -19.85
N ILE A 93 5.86 -23.01 -21.05
CA ILE A 93 6.29 -21.65 -21.30
C ILE A 93 5.34 -21.04 -22.35
N VAL A 94 4.67 -19.96 -22.01
CA VAL A 94 3.79 -19.21 -22.90
C VAL A 94 4.30 -17.77 -22.97
N ASN A 95 4.61 -17.29 -24.17
CA ASN A 95 5.19 -15.95 -24.39
C ASN A 95 6.43 -15.66 -23.52
N GLY A 96 7.32 -16.66 -23.35
CA GLY A 96 8.54 -16.52 -22.57
C GLY A 96 8.37 -16.53 -21.05
N ARG A 97 7.18 -16.84 -20.54
CA ARG A 97 6.87 -16.90 -19.10
C ARG A 97 6.11 -18.18 -18.74
N ASN A 98 6.31 -18.65 -17.53
CA ASN A 98 5.48 -19.73 -16.98
C ASN A 98 4.10 -19.16 -16.63
N PRO A 99 3.00 -19.72 -17.16
CA PRO A 99 1.66 -19.21 -16.89
C PRO A 99 1.30 -19.37 -15.41
N ILE A 100 0.57 -18.40 -14.87
CA ILE A 100 -0.01 -18.49 -13.53
C ILE A 100 -1.21 -19.42 -13.61
N VAL A 101 -1.21 -20.48 -12.80
CA VAL A 101 -2.29 -21.48 -12.76
C VAL A 101 -3.26 -21.27 -11.60
N ALA A 102 -2.81 -20.61 -10.54
CA ALA A 102 -3.66 -20.25 -9.40
C ALA A 102 -3.06 -19.11 -8.59
N HIS A 103 -3.93 -18.31 -7.97
CA HIS A 103 -3.60 -17.47 -6.85
C HIS A 103 -3.99 -18.25 -5.59
N GLU A 104 -3.03 -18.72 -4.84
CA GLU A 104 -3.28 -19.46 -3.60
C GLU A 104 -3.15 -18.51 -2.40
N TYR A 105 -4.13 -18.56 -1.51
CA TYR A 105 -4.16 -17.76 -0.30
C TYR A 105 -3.51 -18.52 0.86
N LEU A 106 -2.61 -17.87 1.56
CA LEU A 106 -1.97 -18.35 2.79
C LEU A 106 -2.29 -17.38 3.93
N GLY A 107 -2.91 -17.86 4.96
CA GLY A 107 -3.27 -17.06 6.14
C GLY A 107 -4.48 -17.62 6.86
N GLU A 108 -4.88 -16.92 7.92
CA GLU A 108 -6.12 -17.21 8.63
C GLU A 108 -7.36 -16.86 7.80
N SER A 109 -8.54 -17.33 8.24
CA SER A 109 -9.80 -16.99 7.61
C SER A 109 -10.05 -15.48 7.61
N VAL A 110 -10.48 -14.97 6.45
CA VAL A 110 -10.92 -13.58 6.26
C VAL A 110 -12.42 -13.40 6.45
N GLU A 111 -13.13 -14.50 6.74
CA GLU A 111 -14.59 -14.50 6.86
C GLU A 111 -15.05 -13.50 7.93
N GLY A 112 -15.96 -12.60 7.55
CA GLY A 112 -16.50 -11.54 8.40
C GLY A 112 -15.54 -10.42 8.76
N LYS A 113 -14.28 -10.48 8.33
CA LYS A 113 -13.26 -9.45 8.62
C LYS A 113 -13.23 -8.36 7.55
N ASP A 114 -12.84 -7.17 7.95
CA ASP A 114 -12.36 -6.14 7.04
C ASP A 114 -10.94 -6.46 6.62
N VAL A 115 -10.66 -6.32 5.33
CA VAL A 115 -9.35 -6.63 4.76
C VAL A 115 -8.73 -5.39 4.16
N PHE A 116 -7.45 -5.17 4.46
CA PHE A 116 -6.64 -4.11 3.87
C PHE A 116 -5.51 -4.70 3.04
N ILE A 117 -5.38 -4.24 1.80
CA ILE A 117 -4.38 -4.68 0.83
C ILE A 117 -3.55 -3.47 0.45
N ALA A 118 -2.23 -3.51 0.66
CA ALA A 118 -1.35 -2.43 0.24
C ALA A 118 -0.39 -2.89 -0.85
N ASP A 119 -0.29 -2.09 -1.91
CA ASP A 119 0.68 -2.28 -2.98
C ASP A 119 1.41 -0.95 -3.28
N ASP A 120 2.48 -0.97 -4.07
CA ASP A 120 3.15 0.26 -4.51
C ASP A 120 2.38 0.93 -5.65
N ILE A 121 1.85 0.15 -6.58
CA ILE A 121 1.26 0.68 -7.81
C ILE A 121 -0.03 -0.05 -8.19
N ILE A 122 -1.05 0.72 -8.53
CA ILE A 122 -2.19 0.24 -9.30
C ILE A 122 -2.00 0.70 -10.75
N ALA A 123 -1.47 -0.19 -11.61
CA ALA A 123 -1.34 0.05 -13.05
C ALA A 123 -2.68 -0.21 -13.76
N SER A 124 -2.91 -1.42 -14.29
CA SER A 124 -4.23 -1.79 -14.84
C SER A 124 -5.28 -2.07 -13.76
N GLY A 125 -4.82 -2.44 -12.56
CA GLY A 125 -5.66 -2.83 -11.43
C GLY A 125 -6.20 -4.25 -11.48
N GLU A 126 -5.95 -5.01 -12.55
CA GLU A 126 -6.49 -6.37 -12.70
C GLU A 126 -6.07 -7.29 -11.56
N SER A 127 -4.77 -7.35 -11.26
CA SER A 127 -4.27 -8.20 -10.18
C SER A 127 -4.87 -7.85 -8.81
N MET A 128 -5.07 -6.55 -8.54
CA MET A 128 -5.68 -6.09 -7.29
C MET A 128 -7.15 -6.49 -7.21
N LEU A 129 -7.89 -6.34 -8.29
CA LEU A 129 -9.30 -6.72 -8.36
C LEU A 129 -9.48 -8.24 -8.29
N ASP A 130 -8.65 -9.04 -8.97
CA ASP A 130 -8.70 -10.50 -8.90
C ASP A 130 -8.57 -10.98 -7.45
N ILE A 131 -7.65 -10.39 -6.69
CA ILE A 131 -7.46 -10.68 -5.27
C ILE A 131 -8.67 -10.22 -4.45
N ALA A 132 -9.22 -9.04 -4.73
CA ALA A 132 -10.39 -8.54 -4.03
C ALA A 132 -11.62 -9.47 -4.26
N TYR A 133 -11.83 -9.94 -5.48
CA TYR A 133 -12.87 -10.92 -5.79
C TYR A 133 -12.68 -12.23 -5.01
N GLU A 134 -11.46 -12.76 -5.00
CA GLU A 134 -11.14 -14.00 -4.28
C GLU A 134 -11.36 -13.85 -2.77
N LEU A 135 -10.95 -12.72 -2.17
CA LEU A 135 -11.20 -12.44 -0.76
C LEU A 135 -12.68 -12.29 -0.44
N LYS A 136 -13.45 -11.69 -1.36
CA LYS A 136 -14.89 -11.56 -1.21
C LYS A 136 -15.59 -12.93 -1.25
N MET A 137 -15.14 -13.82 -2.14
CA MET A 137 -15.63 -15.22 -2.20
C MET A 137 -15.29 -16.00 -0.93
N ARG A 138 -14.22 -15.62 -0.21
CA ARG A 138 -13.83 -16.17 1.10
C ARG A 138 -14.57 -15.53 2.28
N GLY A 139 -15.54 -14.66 2.02
CA GLY A 139 -16.40 -14.05 3.04
C GLY A 139 -15.85 -12.79 3.69
N ALA A 140 -14.85 -12.12 3.11
CA ALA A 140 -14.40 -10.81 3.58
C ALA A 140 -15.55 -9.80 3.61
N ARG A 141 -15.68 -9.05 4.71
CA ARG A 141 -16.77 -8.07 4.92
C ARG A 141 -16.56 -6.85 4.04
N ASN A 142 -15.53 -6.08 4.29
CA ASN A 142 -15.11 -4.94 3.48
C ASN A 142 -13.68 -5.14 3.00
N ILE A 143 -13.38 -4.68 1.80
CA ILE A 143 -12.04 -4.74 1.24
C ILE A 143 -11.61 -3.31 0.92
N PHE A 144 -10.52 -2.89 1.57
CA PHE A 144 -9.84 -1.64 1.35
C PHE A 144 -8.54 -1.93 0.62
N THR A 145 -8.29 -1.24 -0.47
CA THR A 145 -7.02 -1.34 -1.20
C THR A 145 -6.26 -0.02 -1.09
N CYS A 146 -4.95 -0.11 -1.08
CA CYS A 146 -4.09 1.06 -1.02
C CYS A 146 -2.96 0.94 -2.02
N CYS A 147 -2.59 2.06 -2.64
CA CYS A 147 -1.38 2.14 -3.44
C CYS A 147 -0.70 3.50 -3.31
N THR A 148 0.62 3.48 -3.44
CA THR A 148 1.41 4.70 -3.49
C THR A 148 1.23 5.41 -4.83
N PHE A 149 1.17 4.66 -5.94
CA PHE A 149 1.08 5.20 -7.31
C PHE A 149 -0.21 4.76 -8.01
N PRO A 150 -1.30 5.55 -7.91
CA PRO A 150 -2.59 5.25 -8.52
C PRO A 150 -2.62 5.66 -10.01
N LEU A 151 -2.15 4.80 -10.92
CA LEU A 151 -2.06 5.12 -12.34
C LEU A 151 -3.34 4.86 -13.11
N PHE A 152 -4.08 3.80 -12.81
CA PHE A 152 -5.32 3.38 -13.48
C PHE A 152 -5.22 3.43 -15.02
N THR A 153 -4.17 2.80 -15.56
CA THR A 153 -3.86 2.86 -17.00
C THR A 153 -4.92 2.21 -17.90
N ALA A 154 -5.71 1.29 -17.36
CA ALA A 154 -6.81 0.61 -18.06
C ALA A 154 -8.19 1.25 -17.84
N GLY A 155 -8.24 2.49 -17.29
CA GLY A 155 -9.49 3.18 -16.96
C GLY A 155 -10.03 2.85 -15.58
N LEU A 156 -11.20 3.39 -15.26
CA LEU A 156 -11.82 3.29 -13.92
C LEU A 156 -13.00 2.31 -13.89
N GLU A 157 -13.50 1.90 -15.05
CA GLU A 157 -14.76 1.17 -15.20
C GLU A 157 -14.78 -0.16 -14.44
N LYS A 158 -13.62 -0.85 -14.36
CA LYS A 158 -13.52 -2.11 -13.60
C LYS A 158 -13.62 -1.88 -12.09
N PHE A 159 -13.08 -0.76 -11.61
CA PHE A 159 -13.20 -0.35 -10.20
C PHE A 159 -14.59 0.16 -9.87
N ASP A 160 -15.20 0.96 -10.77
CA ASP A 160 -16.60 1.39 -10.65
C ASP A 160 -17.53 0.16 -10.52
N LYS A 161 -17.33 -0.85 -11.36
CA LYS A 161 -18.08 -2.10 -11.28
C LYS A 161 -17.82 -2.84 -9.98
N ALA A 162 -16.57 -3.02 -9.57
CA ALA A 162 -16.20 -3.72 -8.35
C ALA A 162 -16.77 -3.03 -7.09
N TYR A 163 -16.84 -1.72 -7.06
CA TYR A 163 -17.47 -0.95 -6.00
C TYR A 163 -18.98 -1.15 -5.97
N ASN A 164 -19.65 -1.03 -7.12
CA ASN A 164 -21.11 -1.23 -7.26
C ASN A 164 -21.53 -2.67 -6.90
N ASP A 165 -20.71 -3.66 -7.24
CA ASP A 165 -20.93 -5.07 -6.89
C ASP A 165 -20.58 -5.38 -5.41
N GLY A 166 -20.10 -4.39 -4.64
CA GLY A 166 -19.72 -4.55 -3.23
C GLY A 166 -18.45 -5.40 -3.02
N ILE A 167 -17.61 -5.53 -4.04
CA ILE A 167 -16.33 -6.27 -3.98
C ILE A 167 -15.29 -5.45 -3.22
N ILE A 168 -15.14 -4.17 -3.55
CA ILE A 168 -14.26 -3.25 -2.83
C ILE A 168 -15.09 -2.20 -2.11
N LYS A 169 -14.60 -1.75 -0.95
CA LYS A 169 -15.19 -0.62 -0.21
C LYS A 169 -14.55 0.69 -0.59
N ALA A 170 -13.24 0.72 -0.71
CA ALA A 170 -12.49 1.91 -1.09
C ALA A 170 -11.09 1.57 -1.63
N VAL A 171 -10.55 2.52 -2.40
CA VAL A 171 -9.16 2.56 -2.85
C VAL A 171 -8.51 3.83 -2.31
N LEU A 172 -7.43 3.69 -1.56
CA LEU A 172 -6.61 4.79 -1.07
C LEU A 172 -5.40 4.97 -1.99
N GLY A 173 -5.26 6.12 -2.61
CA GLY A 173 -4.13 6.40 -3.49
C GLY A 173 -3.47 7.74 -3.17
N THR A 174 -2.14 7.80 -3.24
CA THR A 174 -1.44 9.06 -2.93
C THR A 174 -1.46 10.05 -4.08
N ASN A 175 -1.19 11.32 -3.77
CA ASN A 175 -1.03 12.39 -4.73
C ASN A 175 0.41 12.52 -5.29
N LEU A 176 1.18 11.43 -5.29
CA LEU A 176 2.54 11.40 -5.84
C LEU A 176 2.60 11.27 -7.37
N THR A 177 1.48 10.88 -7.98
CA THR A 177 1.31 10.84 -9.44
C THR A 177 0.17 11.74 -9.88
N TYR A 178 0.12 12.03 -11.18
CA TYR A 178 -1.04 12.72 -11.74
C TYR A 178 -2.30 11.86 -11.57
N ARG A 179 -3.33 12.46 -11.00
CA ARG A 179 -4.66 11.88 -10.86
C ARG A 179 -5.61 12.58 -11.79
N LYS A 180 -6.31 11.81 -12.64
CA LYS A 180 -7.33 12.36 -13.51
C LYS A 180 -8.46 12.95 -12.66
N PRO A 181 -9.07 14.08 -13.07
CA PRO A 181 -10.20 14.66 -12.34
C PRO A 181 -11.32 13.64 -12.07
N GLU A 182 -11.63 12.78 -13.06
CA GLU A 182 -12.68 11.77 -12.95
C GLU A 182 -12.39 10.76 -11.83
N LEU A 183 -11.14 10.49 -11.49
CA LEU A 183 -10.75 9.62 -10.37
C LEU A 183 -11.11 10.26 -9.03
N LEU A 184 -10.86 11.57 -8.91
CA LEU A 184 -11.10 12.33 -7.66
C LEU A 184 -12.59 12.51 -7.37
N GLU A 185 -13.46 12.30 -8.36
CA GLU A 185 -14.93 12.36 -8.23
C GLU A 185 -15.54 11.01 -7.82
N ARG A 186 -14.74 9.94 -7.76
CA ARG A 186 -15.25 8.59 -7.42
C ARG A 186 -15.46 8.44 -5.91
N GLU A 187 -16.63 8.01 -5.50
CA GLU A 187 -16.98 7.74 -4.11
C GLU A 187 -16.09 6.67 -3.45
N TRP A 188 -15.57 5.76 -4.25
CA TRP A 188 -14.67 4.71 -3.78
C TRP A 188 -13.20 5.13 -3.69
N TYR A 189 -12.82 6.31 -4.19
CA TYR A 189 -11.43 6.76 -4.18
C TYR A 189 -11.17 7.76 -3.06
N TYR A 190 -10.20 7.46 -2.21
CA TYR A 190 -9.76 8.34 -1.12
C TYR A 190 -8.37 8.88 -1.44
N ASP A 191 -8.28 10.18 -1.64
CA ASP A 191 -7.00 10.85 -1.97
C ASP A 191 -6.14 11.01 -0.73
N VAL A 192 -4.97 10.36 -0.73
CA VAL A 192 -3.99 10.43 0.37
C VAL A 192 -3.01 11.56 0.09
N ASP A 193 -3.20 12.70 0.75
CA ASP A 193 -2.32 13.86 0.59
C ASP A 193 -0.98 13.68 1.31
N VAL A 194 0.10 13.59 0.53
CA VAL A 194 1.50 13.53 1.00
C VAL A 194 2.27 14.84 0.77
N SER A 195 1.61 15.91 0.30
CA SER A 195 2.26 17.18 -0.06
C SER A 195 3.03 17.78 1.10
N LYS A 196 2.39 17.85 2.28
CA LYS A 196 3.03 18.36 3.50
C LYS A 196 4.23 17.50 3.92
N TYR A 197 4.13 16.19 3.77
CA TYR A 197 5.19 15.26 4.08
C TYR A 197 6.39 15.47 3.16
N THR A 198 6.16 15.61 1.86
CA THR A 198 7.18 15.94 0.86
C THR A 198 7.84 17.30 1.14
N ALA A 199 7.04 18.30 1.51
CA ALA A 199 7.56 19.64 1.85
C ALA A 199 8.51 19.61 3.06
N TYR A 200 8.30 18.73 4.03
CA TYR A 200 9.23 18.57 5.16
C TYR A 200 10.59 18.04 4.73
N PHE A 201 10.65 17.10 3.79
CA PHE A 201 11.92 16.63 3.22
C PHE A 201 12.66 17.76 2.51
N ILE A 202 11.97 18.49 1.65
CA ILE A 202 12.54 19.63 0.91
C ILE A 202 13.09 20.66 1.88
N ALA A 203 12.34 21.04 2.91
CA ALA A 203 12.77 22.00 3.91
C ALA A 203 13.98 21.51 4.72
N ALA A 204 13.98 20.25 5.15
CA ALA A 204 15.09 19.68 5.92
C ALA A 204 16.39 19.68 5.10
N ILE A 205 16.32 19.22 3.85
CA ILE A 205 17.49 19.18 2.94
C ILE A 205 18.00 20.60 2.66
N ASN A 206 17.09 21.54 2.37
CA ASN A 206 17.46 22.92 2.09
C ASN A 206 18.13 23.64 3.29
N HIS A 207 17.91 23.16 4.49
CA HIS A 207 18.50 23.69 5.71
C HIS A 207 19.61 22.78 6.31
N ASP A 208 20.13 21.84 5.52
CA ASP A 208 21.16 20.87 5.95
C ASP A 208 20.80 20.12 7.24
N LYS A 209 19.51 19.81 7.43
CA LYS A 209 19.02 19.08 8.60
C LYS A 209 18.81 17.59 8.29
N SER A 210 18.96 16.75 9.33
CA SER A 210 18.68 15.34 9.23
C SER A 210 17.19 15.09 8.89
N VAL A 211 16.96 14.15 7.98
CA VAL A 211 15.62 13.69 7.60
C VAL A 211 15.12 12.51 8.45
N SER A 212 15.94 11.94 9.32
CA SER A 212 15.64 10.73 10.10
C SER A 212 14.34 10.84 10.89
N SER A 213 14.09 11.98 11.55
CA SER A 213 12.85 12.22 12.32
C SER A 213 11.61 12.42 11.44
N ILE A 214 11.81 12.66 10.14
CA ILE A 214 10.72 12.78 9.16
C ILE A 214 10.39 11.39 8.63
N ILE A 215 11.42 10.57 8.37
CA ILE A 215 11.30 9.21 7.83
C ILE A 215 10.60 8.29 8.83
N ASP A 216 10.92 8.40 10.13
CA ASP A 216 10.28 7.58 11.18
C ASP A 216 8.90 8.14 11.56
N PRO A 217 7.80 7.48 11.14
CA PRO A 217 6.46 7.94 11.43
C PRO A 217 5.90 7.37 12.76
N MET A 218 6.64 6.52 13.49
CA MET A 218 6.10 5.71 14.60
C MET A 218 5.43 6.54 15.68
N THR A 219 6.07 7.64 16.12
CA THR A 219 5.47 8.54 17.12
C THR A 219 4.16 9.17 16.63
N LYS A 220 4.12 9.56 15.36
CA LYS A 220 2.90 10.14 14.74
C LYS A 220 1.79 9.11 14.60
N ILE A 221 2.14 7.88 14.22
CA ILE A 221 1.18 6.77 14.10
C ILE A 221 0.63 6.43 15.48
N ARG A 222 1.48 6.30 16.51
CA ARG A 222 1.01 6.06 17.89
C ARG A 222 0.01 7.14 18.32
N THR A 223 0.37 8.42 18.21
CA THR A 223 -0.53 9.52 18.55
C THR A 223 -1.85 9.48 17.76
N LEU A 224 -1.81 9.06 16.50
CA LEU A 224 -2.99 8.92 15.66
C LEU A 224 -3.90 7.80 16.18
N LEU A 225 -3.35 6.62 16.46
CA LEU A 225 -4.09 5.46 16.95
C LEU A 225 -4.67 5.72 18.35
N ASP A 226 -3.88 6.31 19.27
CA ASP A 226 -4.33 6.69 20.62
C ASP A 226 -5.55 7.60 20.58
N LYS A 227 -5.58 8.58 19.67
CA LYS A 227 -6.72 9.49 19.49
C LYS A 227 -8.01 8.78 19.09
N HIS A 228 -7.89 7.61 18.45
CA HIS A 228 -9.01 6.80 18.01
C HIS A 228 -9.27 5.61 18.95
N GLY A 229 -8.56 5.53 20.09
CA GLY A 229 -8.70 4.43 21.05
C GLY A 229 -8.23 3.08 20.52
N ILE A 230 -7.30 3.09 19.55
CA ILE A 230 -6.77 1.89 18.90
C ILE A 230 -5.40 1.58 19.50
N PRO A 231 -5.23 0.42 20.20
CA PRO A 231 -3.92 0.04 20.73
C PRO A 231 -2.95 -0.27 19.58
N MET A 232 -1.69 0.13 19.74
CA MET A 232 -0.62 -0.24 18.80
C MET A 232 -0.31 -1.73 18.87
N GLY A 233 0.14 -2.28 17.74
CA GLY A 233 0.64 -3.65 17.68
C GLY A 233 1.74 -3.92 18.72
N GLY A 234 1.59 -5.03 19.47
CA GLY A 234 2.47 -5.40 20.57
C GLY A 234 1.95 -5.04 21.98
N GLU A 235 0.88 -4.27 22.09
CA GLU A 235 0.20 -3.91 23.34
C GLU A 235 -1.15 -4.65 23.51
N GLN A 236 -1.44 -5.64 22.62
CA GLN A 236 -2.67 -6.44 22.62
C GLN A 236 -2.50 -7.79 23.31
#